data_0c86bd4a1aa831b25b09dd84ea55c87d
#
_entry.id   0c86bd4a1aa831b25b09dd84ea55c87d
#
_cell.length_a   1.000
_cell.length_b   1.000
_cell.length_c   1.000
_cell.angle_alpha   90.00
_cell.angle_beta   90.00
_cell.angle_gamma   90.00
#
_symmetry.space_group_name_H-M   'P 1'
#
loop_
_entity.id
_entity.type
_entity.pdbx_description
1 polymer ?
#
loop_
_entity_poly.entity_id
_entity_poly.type
_entity_poly.pdbx_seq_one_letter_code
_entity_poly.pdbx_strand_id
1 'polypeptide(L)'
;MAQIMAYYEYPDTLQLNYEGADRDYQILNWDNIKQHKVRHSISGLNGLNLCMMGDETHNAIARLCREIGDMNLSDYWIEGEGTATYEPEMWNTARVLGFNVEPWKWYNDTCLIEPLSSRHPVVVSGKREDDYKHMWVVDGYMKLTITTYGPIHVGETEPFRYTELYNHVNWGWDGRSNGYFLSNIFNVGRRFQADPSEWGPTHTSDVYDTALQYFEFYRPIDPFIPF
;
A
#
# COMPACT_ATOMS: atom_id res chain seq x y z
N MET A 1 -5.32 -0.08 -3.91
CA MET A 1 -6.22 -1.19 -4.36
C MET A 1 -5.53 -2.12 -5.35
N ALA A 2 -5.04 -1.69 -6.50
CA ALA A 2 -4.40 -2.55 -7.51
C ALA A 2 -3.31 -3.48 -6.94
N GLN A 3 -2.50 -2.99 -6.01
CA GLN A 3 -1.46 -3.78 -5.34
C GLN A 3 -2.03 -4.96 -4.54
N ILE A 4 -3.13 -4.76 -3.81
CA ILE A 4 -3.79 -5.83 -3.05
C ILE A 4 -4.50 -6.80 -3.99
N MET A 5 -5.12 -6.30 -5.06
CA MET A 5 -5.69 -7.16 -6.11
C MET A 5 -4.61 -8.06 -6.73
N ALA A 6 -3.45 -7.50 -7.05
CA ALA A 6 -2.31 -8.26 -7.58
C ALA A 6 -1.73 -9.25 -6.56
N TYR A 7 -1.75 -8.92 -5.28
CA TYR A 7 -1.33 -9.84 -4.22
C TYR A 7 -2.23 -11.09 -4.16
N TYR A 8 -3.55 -10.90 -4.28
CA TYR A 8 -4.51 -12.00 -4.25
C TYR A 8 -4.75 -12.64 -5.61
N GLU A 9 -4.25 -12.04 -6.70
CA GLU A 9 -4.59 -12.44 -8.08
C GLU A 9 -6.11 -12.54 -8.29
N TYR A 10 -6.82 -11.52 -7.84
CA TYR A 10 -8.28 -11.53 -7.79
C TYR A 10 -8.85 -10.12 -8.04
N PRO A 11 -9.99 -10.01 -8.77
CA PRO A 11 -10.72 -11.06 -9.47
C PRO A 11 -10.01 -11.51 -10.76
N ASP A 12 -10.46 -12.62 -11.36
CA ASP A 12 -9.92 -13.11 -12.63
C ASP A 12 -10.35 -12.24 -13.83
N THR A 13 -11.47 -11.55 -13.67
CA THR A 13 -12.04 -10.68 -14.70
C THR A 13 -12.52 -9.36 -14.10
N LEU A 14 -12.40 -8.30 -14.87
CA LEU A 14 -12.91 -6.98 -14.54
C LEU A 14 -13.94 -6.56 -15.58
N GLN A 15 -15.11 -6.11 -15.14
CA GLN A 15 -16.11 -5.54 -16.04
C GLN A 15 -15.73 -4.10 -16.37
N LEU A 16 -15.56 -3.81 -17.65
CA LEU A 16 -15.24 -2.46 -18.12
C LEU A 16 -16.52 -1.60 -18.13
N ASN A 17 -16.48 -0.46 -17.45
CA ASN A 17 -17.63 0.43 -17.28
C ASN A 17 -17.47 1.81 -17.93
N TYR A 18 -16.56 1.97 -18.90
CA TYR A 18 -16.42 3.26 -19.55
C TYR A 18 -17.33 3.42 -20.79
N GLU A 19 -17.77 4.64 -21.07
CA GLU A 19 -18.56 4.97 -22.25
C GLU A 19 -17.84 4.55 -23.54
N GLY A 20 -18.44 3.64 -24.31
CA GLY A 20 -17.89 3.13 -25.58
C GLY A 20 -17.23 1.76 -25.50
N ALA A 21 -17.08 1.15 -24.33
CA ALA A 21 -16.85 -0.26 -24.24
C ALA A 21 -18.16 -1.02 -24.44
N ASP A 22 -18.27 -1.82 -25.48
CA ASP A 22 -19.18 -2.97 -25.42
C ASP A 22 -18.86 -3.67 -24.11
N ARG A 23 -19.84 -4.02 -23.30
CA ARG A 23 -19.71 -4.57 -21.93
C ARG A 23 -18.78 -5.80 -21.87
N ASP A 24 -17.56 -5.59 -22.30
CA ASP A 24 -16.55 -6.61 -22.39
C ASP A 24 -15.89 -6.78 -21.02
N TYR A 25 -15.80 -8.02 -20.59
CA TYR A 25 -15.00 -8.39 -19.45
C TYR A 25 -13.53 -8.40 -19.86
N GLN A 26 -12.70 -7.67 -19.16
CA GLN A 26 -11.26 -7.82 -19.29
C GLN A 26 -10.81 -8.99 -18.44
N ILE A 27 -10.19 -9.99 -19.06
CA ILE A 27 -9.45 -11.04 -18.35
C ILE A 27 -8.16 -10.41 -17.80
N LEU A 28 -7.97 -10.50 -16.49
CA LEU A 28 -6.77 -9.99 -15.83
C LEU A 28 -5.67 -11.05 -15.88
N ASN A 29 -4.64 -10.78 -16.66
CA ASN A 29 -3.44 -11.61 -16.68
C ASN A 29 -2.52 -11.22 -15.52
N TRP A 30 -2.73 -11.83 -14.35
CA TRP A 30 -1.99 -11.53 -13.14
C TRP A 30 -0.50 -11.83 -13.26
N ASP A 31 -0.11 -12.87 -13.99
CA ASP A 31 1.30 -13.18 -14.25
C ASP A 31 1.99 -12.02 -14.98
N ASN A 32 1.32 -11.46 -15.98
CA ASN A 32 1.84 -10.32 -16.72
C ASN A 32 1.88 -9.05 -15.85
N ILE A 33 0.81 -8.80 -15.09
CA ILE A 33 0.72 -7.63 -14.20
C ILE A 33 1.80 -7.69 -13.11
N LYS A 34 2.04 -8.87 -12.52
CA LYS A 34 3.07 -9.06 -11.47
C LYS A 34 4.50 -9.05 -11.99
N GLN A 35 4.71 -9.22 -13.27
CA GLN A 35 6.04 -9.05 -13.87
C GLN A 35 6.50 -7.58 -13.88
N HIS A 36 5.64 -6.66 -13.47
CA HIS A 36 6.03 -5.28 -13.23
C HIS A 36 7.11 -5.23 -12.15
N LYS A 37 8.34 -5.31 -12.59
CA LYS A 37 9.48 -4.95 -11.76
C LYS A 37 9.67 -3.45 -11.91
N VAL A 38 9.64 -2.74 -10.79
CA VAL A 38 10.12 -1.36 -10.75
C VAL A 38 11.50 -1.34 -11.38
N ARG A 39 11.59 -0.88 -12.61
CA ARG A 39 12.85 -0.71 -13.30
C ARG A 39 13.25 0.73 -13.13
N HIS A 40 14.49 0.92 -12.70
CA HIS A 40 15.11 2.22 -12.58
C HIS A 40 14.80 3.06 -13.82
N SER A 41 14.21 4.22 -13.61
CA SER A 41 14.17 5.22 -14.65
C SER A 41 15.62 5.57 -14.98
N ILE A 42 16.04 5.34 -16.22
CA ILE A 42 17.32 5.85 -16.69
C ILE A 42 17.10 7.36 -16.83
N SER A 43 17.37 8.09 -15.74
CA SER A 43 17.46 9.54 -15.78
C SER A 43 18.72 9.89 -16.58
N GLY A 44 18.58 10.27 -17.84
CA GLY A 44 19.78 10.53 -18.62
C GLY A 44 19.59 11.24 -19.93
N LEU A 45 18.41 11.37 -20.46
CA LEU A 45 18.18 12.10 -21.71
C LEU A 45 16.94 13.00 -21.54
N ASN A 46 17.19 14.26 -21.23
CA ASN A 46 16.21 15.36 -21.28
C ASN A 46 14.96 15.22 -20.38
N GLY A 47 15.10 14.66 -19.20
CA GLY A 47 13.98 14.58 -18.24
C GLY A 47 12.87 13.58 -18.60
N LEU A 48 13.04 12.77 -19.62
CA LEU A 48 12.12 11.70 -19.95
C LEU A 48 12.44 10.45 -19.11
N ASN A 49 11.57 10.12 -18.17
CA ASN A 49 11.58 8.83 -17.48
C ASN A 49 11.11 7.75 -18.47
N LEU A 50 12.05 7.07 -19.10
CA LEU A 50 11.75 5.90 -19.93
C LEU A 50 11.55 4.69 -19.01
N CYS A 51 10.32 4.32 -18.77
CA CYS A 51 9.99 3.04 -18.16
C CYS A 51 10.22 1.92 -19.20
N MET A 52 11.13 0.98 -18.88
CA MET A 52 11.53 -0.10 -19.79
C MET A 52 10.66 -1.36 -19.61
N MET A 53 9.37 -1.22 -19.37
CA MET A 53 8.43 -2.35 -19.38
C MET A 53 7.96 -2.64 -20.80
N GLY A 54 7.61 -3.90 -21.06
CA GLY A 54 6.94 -4.25 -22.33
C GLY A 54 5.58 -3.55 -22.44
N ASP A 55 5.20 -3.16 -23.66
CA ASP A 55 3.96 -2.42 -23.90
C ASP A 55 2.71 -3.14 -23.36
N GLU A 56 2.68 -4.48 -23.42
CA GLU A 56 1.55 -5.27 -22.91
C GLU A 56 1.40 -5.17 -21.39
N THR A 57 2.51 -5.24 -20.65
CA THR A 57 2.49 -5.11 -19.18
C THR A 57 2.07 -3.71 -18.76
N HIS A 58 2.58 -2.67 -19.42
CA HIS A 58 2.18 -1.29 -19.21
C HIS A 58 0.69 -1.09 -19.44
N ASN A 59 0.20 -1.58 -20.58
CA ASN A 59 -1.20 -1.45 -20.93
C ASN A 59 -2.11 -2.19 -19.95
N ALA A 60 -1.72 -3.39 -19.50
CA ALA A 60 -2.50 -4.15 -18.53
C ALA A 60 -2.60 -3.41 -17.18
N ILE A 61 -1.48 -2.88 -16.67
CA ILE A 61 -1.45 -2.12 -15.41
C ILE A 61 -2.21 -0.80 -15.56
N ALA A 62 -1.98 -0.06 -16.65
CA ALA A 62 -2.66 1.21 -16.88
C ALA A 62 -4.17 1.04 -16.96
N ARG A 63 -4.66 0.01 -17.66
CA ARG A 63 -6.08 -0.33 -17.70
C ARG A 63 -6.62 -0.69 -16.33
N LEU A 64 -5.95 -1.60 -15.60
CA LEU A 64 -6.35 -1.96 -14.25
C LEU A 64 -6.47 -0.72 -13.34
N CYS A 65 -5.47 0.14 -13.34
CA CYS A 65 -5.50 1.37 -12.54
C CYS A 65 -6.62 2.31 -12.99
N ARG A 66 -6.87 2.42 -14.30
CA ARG A 66 -7.93 3.26 -14.84
C ARG A 66 -9.30 2.76 -14.41
N GLU A 67 -9.59 1.47 -14.59
CA GLU A 67 -10.87 0.87 -14.22
C GLU A 67 -11.13 0.98 -12.71
N ILE A 68 -10.12 0.71 -11.89
CA ILE A 68 -10.24 0.88 -10.45
C ILE A 68 -10.51 2.35 -10.10
N GLY A 69 -9.83 3.27 -10.76
CA GLY A 69 -10.03 4.70 -10.53
C GLY A 69 -11.45 5.15 -10.91
N ASP A 70 -11.97 4.70 -12.03
CA ASP A 70 -13.33 5.00 -12.46
C ASP A 70 -14.38 4.36 -11.51
N MET A 71 -14.15 3.12 -11.07
CA MET A 71 -15.01 2.48 -10.05
C MET A 71 -14.96 3.19 -8.69
N ASN A 72 -13.82 3.75 -8.33
CA ASN A 72 -13.63 4.54 -7.11
C ASN A 72 -14.14 5.98 -7.24
N LEU A 73 -14.71 6.35 -8.38
CA LEU A 73 -15.09 7.74 -8.68
C LEU A 73 -13.92 8.72 -8.45
N SER A 74 -12.71 8.27 -8.82
CA SER A 74 -11.50 9.06 -8.61
C SER A 74 -11.56 10.36 -9.40
N ASP A 75 -11.20 11.45 -8.75
CA ASP A 75 -11.00 12.74 -9.40
C ASP A 75 -9.60 12.81 -9.99
N TYR A 76 -9.53 12.88 -11.31
CA TYR A 76 -8.28 12.95 -12.04
C TYR A 76 -7.94 14.41 -12.32
N TRP A 77 -6.65 14.74 -12.31
CA TRP A 77 -6.14 16.04 -12.72
C TRP A 77 -6.44 17.19 -11.76
N ILE A 78 -6.48 16.93 -10.46
CA ILE A 78 -6.44 18.00 -9.49
C ILE A 78 -5.10 18.72 -9.65
N GLU A 79 -5.13 19.98 -10.06
CA GLU A 79 -3.94 20.75 -10.35
C GLU A 79 -2.99 20.79 -9.13
N GLY A 80 -1.79 20.23 -9.31
CA GLY A 80 -0.76 20.17 -8.27
C GLY A 80 -0.88 19.00 -7.28
N GLU A 81 -1.98 18.25 -7.27
CA GLU A 81 -2.23 17.20 -6.26
C GLU A 81 -2.33 15.76 -6.84
N GLY A 82 -2.50 15.64 -8.15
CA GLY A 82 -2.63 14.34 -8.82
C GLY A 82 -4.05 13.79 -8.82
N THR A 83 -4.23 12.50 -8.53
CA THR A 83 -5.52 11.83 -8.52
C THR A 83 -6.01 11.63 -7.09
N ALA A 84 -7.22 12.08 -6.78
CA ALA A 84 -7.85 11.88 -5.48
C ALA A 84 -8.88 10.77 -5.52
N THR A 85 -8.91 9.96 -4.47
CA THR A 85 -9.93 8.93 -4.22
C THR A 85 -10.32 8.99 -2.74
N TYR A 86 -11.61 8.85 -2.46
CA TYR A 86 -12.09 8.87 -1.09
C TYR A 86 -12.22 7.45 -0.52
N GLU A 87 -12.08 7.34 0.80
CA GLU A 87 -12.11 6.07 1.50
C GLU A 87 -13.41 5.27 1.29
N PRO A 88 -14.62 5.88 1.35
CA PRO A 88 -15.87 5.15 1.13
C PRO A 88 -15.98 4.53 -0.26
N GLU A 89 -15.51 5.21 -1.30
CA GLU A 89 -15.54 4.75 -2.68
C GLU A 89 -14.62 3.53 -2.86
N MET A 90 -13.41 3.59 -2.30
CA MET A 90 -12.49 2.46 -2.32
C MET A 90 -13.07 1.23 -1.62
N TRP A 91 -13.70 1.43 -0.47
CA TRP A 91 -14.35 0.36 0.28
C TRP A 91 -15.50 -0.27 -0.53
N ASN A 92 -16.32 0.57 -1.15
CA ASN A 92 -17.44 0.12 -1.98
C ASN A 92 -16.95 -0.64 -3.22
N THR A 93 -15.92 -0.14 -3.89
CA THR A 93 -15.31 -0.80 -5.04
C THR A 93 -14.79 -2.19 -4.68
N ALA A 94 -14.10 -2.34 -3.55
CA ALA A 94 -13.62 -3.65 -3.10
C ALA A 94 -14.80 -4.65 -2.93
N ARG A 95 -15.93 -4.19 -2.38
CA ARG A 95 -17.15 -5.02 -2.27
C ARG A 95 -17.74 -5.40 -3.63
N VAL A 96 -17.83 -4.43 -4.54
CA VAL A 96 -18.36 -4.68 -5.90
C VAL A 96 -17.48 -5.67 -6.65
N LEU A 97 -16.18 -5.65 -6.43
CA LEU A 97 -15.24 -6.63 -6.99
C LEU A 97 -15.31 -8.01 -6.31
N GLY A 98 -16.17 -8.18 -5.31
CA GLY A 98 -16.40 -9.46 -4.66
C GLY A 98 -15.41 -9.80 -3.53
N PHE A 99 -14.60 -8.84 -3.07
CA PHE A 99 -13.77 -9.04 -1.88
C PHE A 99 -14.61 -9.10 -0.60
N ASN A 100 -14.16 -9.86 0.37
CA ASN A 100 -14.58 -9.69 1.75
C ASN A 100 -13.97 -8.40 2.28
N VAL A 101 -14.79 -7.53 2.85
CA VAL A 101 -14.34 -6.19 3.26
C VAL A 101 -14.75 -5.93 4.70
N GLU A 102 -13.77 -5.62 5.53
CA GLU A 102 -14.01 -5.13 6.88
C GLU A 102 -14.34 -3.62 6.87
N PRO A 103 -15.15 -3.14 7.83
CA PRO A 103 -15.38 -1.71 7.97
C PRO A 103 -14.09 -0.93 8.28
N TRP A 104 -14.08 0.37 7.97
CA TRP A 104 -13.04 1.28 8.44
C TRP A 104 -12.97 1.29 9.96
N LYS A 105 -11.77 1.17 10.51
CA LYS A 105 -11.46 1.13 11.93
C LYS A 105 -10.44 2.23 12.26
N TRP A 106 -10.51 2.75 13.46
CA TRP A 106 -9.47 3.64 13.96
C TRP A 106 -8.19 2.85 14.20
N TYR A 107 -7.08 3.44 13.80
CA TYR A 107 -5.75 2.86 13.96
C TYR A 107 -5.30 2.91 15.43
N ASN A 108 -4.59 1.89 15.86
CA ASN A 108 -3.76 1.85 17.06
C ASN A 108 -2.49 1.05 16.79
N ASP A 109 -1.51 1.14 17.65
CA ASP A 109 -0.16 0.60 17.44
C ASP A 109 -0.11 -0.88 17.04
N THR A 110 -1.08 -1.67 17.47
CA THR A 110 -1.06 -3.12 17.34
C THR A 110 -2.17 -3.67 16.45
N CYS A 111 -3.05 -2.81 15.93
CA CYS A 111 -4.24 -3.25 15.19
C CYS A 111 -3.92 -4.01 13.90
N LEU A 112 -2.75 -3.78 13.30
CA LEU A 112 -2.36 -4.44 12.06
C LEU A 112 -1.66 -5.79 12.28
N ILE A 113 -1.36 -6.18 13.53
CA ILE A 113 -0.64 -7.43 13.80
C ILE A 113 -1.46 -8.65 13.37
N GLU A 114 -2.74 -8.66 13.70
CA GLU A 114 -3.62 -9.79 13.41
C GLU A 114 -3.85 -9.97 11.90
N PRO A 115 -4.32 -8.96 11.14
CA PRO A 115 -4.50 -9.11 9.71
C PRO A 115 -3.18 -9.46 8.99
N LEU A 116 -2.07 -8.80 9.31
CA LEU A 116 -0.79 -9.09 8.67
C LEU A 116 -0.23 -10.47 9.03
N SER A 117 -0.48 -10.96 10.24
CA SER A 117 -0.14 -12.36 10.63
C SER A 117 -0.97 -13.37 9.84
N SER A 118 -2.19 -13.00 9.47
CA SER A 118 -3.09 -13.79 8.61
C SER A 118 -2.80 -13.61 7.12
N ARG A 119 -1.71 -12.90 6.77
CA ARG A 119 -1.30 -12.58 5.39
C ARG A 119 -2.33 -11.73 4.63
N HIS A 120 -3.03 -10.86 5.33
CA HIS A 120 -3.92 -9.89 4.74
C HIS A 120 -3.22 -8.52 4.68
N PRO A 121 -2.81 -8.04 3.51
CA PRO A 121 -2.38 -6.66 3.35
C PRO A 121 -3.52 -5.71 3.70
N VAL A 122 -3.18 -4.58 4.30
CA VAL A 122 -4.14 -3.63 4.86
C VAL A 122 -3.99 -2.28 4.18
N VAL A 123 -5.09 -1.60 3.92
CA VAL A 123 -5.06 -0.19 3.51
C VAL A 123 -5.10 0.67 4.75
N VAL A 124 -4.16 1.57 4.84
CA VAL A 124 -4.11 2.60 5.89
C VAL A 124 -4.31 3.97 5.23
N SER A 125 -5.09 4.82 5.87
CA SER A 125 -5.29 6.22 5.53
C SER A 125 -4.83 7.10 6.69
N GLY A 126 -4.21 8.21 6.38
CA GLY A 126 -3.76 9.17 7.37
C GLY A 126 -3.64 10.58 6.82
N LYS A 127 -3.51 11.53 7.72
CA LYS A 127 -3.32 12.93 7.40
C LYS A 127 -1.98 13.44 7.92
N ARG A 128 -1.45 14.42 7.21
CA ARG A 128 -0.38 15.30 7.67
C ARG A 128 -0.95 16.47 8.45
N GLU A 129 -0.06 17.24 9.07
CA GLU A 129 -0.40 18.48 9.80
C GLU A 129 -1.13 19.52 8.93
N ASP A 130 -0.85 19.56 7.63
CA ASP A 130 -1.49 20.47 6.66
C ASP A 130 -2.83 19.95 6.09
N ASP A 131 -3.44 18.94 6.74
CA ASP A 131 -4.66 18.26 6.32
C ASP A 131 -4.56 17.46 5.03
N TYR A 132 -3.39 17.37 4.41
CA TYR A 132 -3.20 16.51 3.24
C TYR A 132 -3.36 15.04 3.64
N LYS A 133 -4.24 14.35 2.92
CA LYS A 133 -4.51 12.92 3.13
C LYS A 133 -3.77 12.06 2.14
N HIS A 134 -3.35 10.89 2.59
CA HIS A 134 -2.83 9.83 1.73
C HIS A 134 -3.34 8.46 2.18
N MET A 135 -3.40 7.52 1.24
CA MET A 135 -3.70 6.11 1.51
C MET A 135 -2.56 5.25 0.98
N TRP A 136 -2.14 4.29 1.80
CA TRP A 136 -1.04 3.38 1.45
C TRP A 136 -1.36 1.96 1.84
N VAL A 137 -0.57 1.02 1.36
CA VAL A 137 -0.68 -0.40 1.73
C VAL A 137 0.36 -0.71 2.80
N VAL A 138 -0.07 -1.45 3.81
CA VAL A 138 0.81 -2.11 4.78
C VAL A 138 0.71 -3.61 4.53
N ASP A 139 1.85 -4.25 4.25
CA ASP A 139 1.92 -5.66 3.86
C ASP A 139 2.84 -6.51 4.75
N GLY A 140 3.41 -5.90 5.79
CA GLY A 140 4.23 -6.58 6.77
C GLY A 140 4.41 -5.80 8.06
N TYR A 141 4.91 -6.48 9.08
CA TYR A 141 5.31 -5.85 10.33
C TYR A 141 6.58 -6.48 10.90
N MET A 142 7.24 -5.72 11.75
CA MET A 142 8.43 -6.16 12.48
C MET A 142 8.33 -5.71 13.95
N LYS A 143 8.61 -6.63 14.86
CA LYS A 143 8.78 -6.32 16.29
C LYS A 143 10.26 -6.27 16.61
N LEU A 144 10.76 -5.13 17.06
CA LEU A 144 12.13 -4.93 17.50
C LEU A 144 12.18 -4.84 19.03
N THR A 145 12.78 -5.85 19.67
CA THR A 145 12.99 -5.79 21.12
C THR A 145 14.37 -5.22 21.40
N ILE A 146 14.40 -4.06 22.03
CA ILE A 146 15.61 -3.35 22.41
C ILE A 146 15.90 -3.61 23.89
N THR A 147 17.11 -4.08 24.18
CA THR A 147 17.59 -4.28 25.54
C THR A 147 18.65 -3.24 25.84
N THR A 148 18.38 -2.34 26.77
CA THR A 148 19.34 -1.35 27.23
C THR A 148 19.88 -1.75 28.61
N TYR A 149 21.19 -1.70 28.74
CA TYR A 149 21.85 -1.86 30.02
C TYR A 149 22.10 -0.45 30.56
N GLY A 150 21.35 -0.06 31.59
CA GLY A 150 21.54 1.24 32.25
C GLY A 150 22.89 1.33 32.94
N PRO A 151 23.38 2.55 33.29
CA PRO A 151 24.54 2.68 34.16
C PRO A 151 24.25 1.93 35.45
N ILE A 152 25.15 1.02 35.82
CA ILE A 152 25.02 0.17 37.00
C ILE A 152 25.06 1.07 38.23
N HIS A 153 23.92 1.45 38.76
CA HIS A 153 23.85 1.84 40.13
C HIS A 153 24.02 0.57 40.97
N VAL A 154 24.97 0.63 41.88
CA VAL A 154 25.37 -0.52 42.74
C VAL A 154 24.10 -1.13 43.34
N GLY A 155 23.64 -2.27 42.79
CA GLY A 155 22.54 -3.06 43.33
C GLY A 155 21.39 -3.43 42.38
N GLU A 156 21.28 -2.86 41.18
CA GLU A 156 20.22 -3.21 40.21
C GLU A 156 20.83 -3.65 38.88
N THR A 157 20.61 -4.93 38.55
CA THR A 157 21.19 -5.58 37.35
C THR A 157 20.17 -5.96 36.29
N GLU A 158 18.90 -5.58 36.42
CA GLU A 158 17.89 -5.95 35.43
C GLU A 158 17.97 -5.05 34.20
N PRO A 159 18.18 -5.62 33.01
CA PRO A 159 18.18 -4.84 31.79
C PRO A 159 16.77 -4.30 31.49
N PHE A 160 16.68 -3.04 31.14
CA PHE A 160 15.44 -2.48 30.63
C PHE A 160 15.18 -2.97 29.22
N ARG A 161 14.01 -3.55 29.00
CA ARG A 161 13.57 -4.04 27.69
C ARG A 161 12.31 -3.32 27.25
N TYR A 162 12.32 -2.86 26.01
CA TYR A 162 11.11 -2.34 25.37
C TYR A 162 11.01 -2.88 23.95
N THR A 163 9.78 -2.89 23.43
CA THR A 163 9.51 -3.39 22.10
C THR A 163 8.93 -2.26 21.26
N GLU A 164 9.53 -2.03 20.12
CA GLU A 164 9.01 -1.16 19.07
C GLU A 164 8.37 -2.00 17.98
N LEU A 165 7.27 -1.51 17.45
CA LEU A 165 6.56 -2.11 16.34
C LEU A 165 6.74 -1.23 15.09
N TYR A 166 7.17 -1.85 14.02
CA TYR A 166 7.33 -1.23 12.72
C TYR A 166 6.43 -1.90 11.71
N ASN A 167 5.83 -1.11 10.81
CA ASN A 167 5.02 -1.59 9.71
C ASN A 167 5.79 -1.41 8.39
N HIS A 168 5.78 -2.45 7.54
CA HIS A 168 6.28 -2.34 6.18
C HIS A 168 5.24 -1.64 5.31
N VAL A 169 5.63 -0.53 4.71
CA VAL A 169 4.75 0.37 3.97
C VAL A 169 5.12 0.40 2.51
N ASN A 170 4.11 0.24 1.66
CA ASN A 170 4.16 0.56 0.25
C ASN A 170 3.29 1.80 0.00
N TRP A 171 3.95 2.93 -0.25
CA TRP A 171 3.29 4.23 -0.42
C TRP A 171 2.49 4.36 -1.72
N GLY A 172 2.68 3.47 -2.68
CA GLY A 172 2.11 3.61 -4.02
C GLY A 172 2.86 4.61 -4.91
N TRP A 173 4.06 5.04 -4.53
CA TRP A 173 4.89 6.00 -5.24
C TRP A 173 5.96 5.32 -6.10
N ASP A 174 5.56 4.31 -6.84
CA ASP A 174 6.44 3.56 -7.75
C ASP A 174 7.68 2.96 -7.01
N GLY A 175 7.45 2.45 -5.80
CA GLY A 175 8.48 1.87 -4.93
C GLY A 175 9.33 2.88 -4.16
N ARG A 176 9.14 4.18 -4.37
CA ARG A 176 9.91 5.19 -3.65
C ARG A 176 9.49 5.27 -2.20
N SER A 177 10.48 5.41 -1.32
CA SER A 177 10.31 5.56 0.12
C SER A 177 9.65 4.38 0.82
N ASN A 178 9.47 3.24 0.14
CA ASN A 178 8.98 2.02 0.79
C ASN A 178 9.94 1.56 1.88
N GLY A 179 9.43 0.85 2.87
CA GLY A 179 10.24 0.30 3.95
C GLY A 179 9.49 0.19 5.27
N TYR A 180 10.23 0.06 6.36
CA TYR A 180 9.70 -0.12 7.71
C TYR A 180 9.62 1.21 8.46
N PHE A 181 8.44 1.57 8.90
CA PHE A 181 8.12 2.78 9.64
C PHE A 181 7.59 2.45 11.02
N LEU A 182 7.93 3.28 12.00
CA LEU A 182 7.43 3.13 13.36
C LEU A 182 5.88 3.21 13.34
N SER A 183 5.24 2.27 14.00
CA SER A 183 3.79 2.24 14.15
C SER A 183 3.28 3.54 14.76
N ASN A 184 2.17 4.08 14.28
CA ASN A 184 1.60 5.40 14.59
C ASN A 184 2.32 6.63 14.05
N ILE A 185 3.58 6.51 13.61
CA ILE A 185 4.35 7.64 13.09
C ILE A 185 4.93 7.26 11.74
N PHE A 186 4.12 7.42 10.72
CA PHE A 186 4.56 7.14 9.35
C PHE A 186 5.34 8.36 8.79
N ASN A 187 6.57 8.51 9.27
CA ASN A 187 7.47 9.57 8.85
C ASN A 187 8.31 9.12 7.66
N VAL A 188 7.99 9.60 6.48
CA VAL A 188 8.63 9.18 5.22
C VAL A 188 10.15 9.40 5.22
N GLY A 189 10.61 10.44 5.90
CA GLY A 189 12.04 10.75 6.04
C GLY A 189 12.79 9.92 7.09
N ARG A 190 12.09 9.13 7.90
CA ARG A 190 12.68 8.41 9.05
C ARG A 190 12.25 6.95 9.13
N ARG A 191 12.41 6.22 8.04
CA ARG A 191 12.19 4.77 8.06
C ARG A 191 13.32 4.06 8.79
N PHE A 192 13.01 2.95 9.44
CA PHE A 192 13.99 2.09 10.09
C PHE A 192 14.87 1.35 9.07
N GLN A 193 14.25 0.79 8.06
CA GLN A 193 14.91 0.03 7.00
C GLN A 193 14.19 0.28 5.67
N ALA A 194 14.98 0.55 4.62
CA ALA A 194 14.47 0.67 3.27
C ALA A 194 14.06 -0.70 2.70
N ASP A 195 13.03 -0.69 1.85
CA ASP A 195 12.72 -1.86 1.03
C ASP A 195 13.86 -2.09 0.03
N PRO A 196 14.36 -3.33 -0.12
CA PRO A 196 15.38 -3.65 -1.11
C PRO A 196 14.95 -3.36 -2.57
N SER A 197 13.66 -3.31 -2.84
CA SER A 197 13.10 -2.93 -4.14
C SER A 197 13.00 -1.42 -4.35
N GLU A 198 13.25 -0.63 -3.32
CA GLU A 198 13.21 0.81 -3.38
C GLU A 198 14.30 1.38 -4.29
N TRP A 199 13.93 2.41 -5.03
CA TRP A 199 14.85 3.16 -5.86
C TRP A 199 14.64 4.67 -5.74
N GLY A 200 15.69 5.42 -6.01
CA GLY A 200 15.66 6.88 -6.02
C GLY A 200 15.82 7.54 -4.64
N PRO A 201 15.89 8.87 -4.60
CA PRO A 201 16.01 9.61 -3.36
C PRO A 201 14.74 9.47 -2.53
N THR A 202 14.90 9.43 -1.21
CA THR A 202 13.77 9.55 -0.28
C THR A 202 13.04 10.84 -0.54
N HIS A 203 11.73 10.75 -0.80
CA HIS A 203 10.89 11.93 -0.89
C HIS A 203 10.53 12.39 0.51
N THR A 204 10.66 13.68 0.72
CA THR A 204 10.03 14.53 1.73
C THR A 204 10.10 14.07 3.20
N SER A 205 10.05 15.03 4.08
CA SER A 205 9.86 14.90 5.51
C SER A 205 8.38 14.74 5.89
N ASP A 206 7.56 14.19 5.01
CA ASP A 206 6.13 14.02 5.25
C ASP A 206 5.88 13.09 6.43
N VAL A 207 5.04 13.50 7.34
CA VAL A 207 4.63 12.74 8.52
C VAL A 207 3.13 12.56 8.50
N TYR A 208 2.68 11.29 8.47
CA TYR A 208 1.28 10.92 8.58
C TYR A 208 1.05 10.29 9.96
N ASP A 209 0.50 11.04 10.88
CA ASP A 209 0.31 10.65 12.27
C ASP A 209 -1.06 11.03 12.85
N THR A 210 -1.88 11.71 12.05
CA THR A 210 -3.20 12.17 12.47
C THR A 210 -4.32 11.48 11.67
N ALA A 211 -5.49 11.34 12.31
CA ALA A 211 -6.68 10.73 11.74
C ALA A 211 -6.41 9.35 11.07
N LEU A 212 -5.50 8.58 11.65
CA LEU A 212 -5.14 7.28 11.12
C LEU A 212 -6.32 6.32 11.21
N GLN A 213 -6.66 5.73 10.10
CA GLN A 213 -7.69 4.71 9.94
C GLN A 213 -7.16 3.59 9.06
N TYR A 214 -7.77 2.42 9.16
CA TYR A 214 -7.44 1.30 8.29
C TYR A 214 -8.67 0.47 7.93
N PHE A 215 -8.59 -0.28 6.85
CA PHE A 215 -9.53 -1.34 6.52
C PHE A 215 -8.82 -2.48 5.79
N GLU A 216 -9.45 -3.64 5.88
CA GLU A 216 -9.01 -4.85 5.22
C GLU A 216 -9.96 -5.20 4.09
N PHE A 217 -9.43 -5.68 2.99
CA PHE A 217 -10.18 -6.47 2.05
C PHE A 217 -9.32 -7.64 1.58
N TYR A 218 -9.93 -8.80 1.50
CA TYR A 218 -9.24 -10.04 1.19
C TYR A 218 -10.07 -10.92 0.28
N ARG A 219 -9.39 -11.76 -0.47
CA ARG A 219 -10.04 -12.70 -1.40
C ARG A 219 -11.00 -13.60 -0.60
N PRO A 220 -12.24 -13.81 -1.07
CA PRO A 220 -13.13 -14.79 -0.48
C PRO A 220 -12.47 -16.17 -0.49
N ILE A 221 -12.59 -16.88 0.62
CA ILE A 221 -12.12 -18.26 0.69
C ILE A 221 -13.00 -19.08 -0.25
N ASP A 222 -12.40 -19.74 -1.21
CA ASP A 222 -13.12 -20.69 -2.04
C ASP A 222 -13.43 -21.93 -1.17
N PRO A 223 -14.70 -22.22 -0.89
CA PRO A 223 -15.06 -23.34 -0.01
C PRO A 223 -14.68 -24.71 -0.60
N PHE A 224 -14.26 -24.76 -1.85
CA PHE A 224 -13.88 -25.99 -2.56
C PHE A 224 -12.36 -26.18 -2.69
N ILE A 225 -11.54 -25.24 -2.26
CA ILE A 225 -10.08 -25.41 -2.23
C ILE A 225 -9.66 -25.78 -0.81
N PRO A 226 -9.25 -27.03 -0.54
CA PRO A 226 -8.70 -27.38 0.77
C PRO A 226 -7.35 -26.69 0.99
N PHE A 227 -7.10 -26.28 2.23
CA PHE A 227 -5.84 -25.68 2.70
C PHE A 227 -4.66 -26.63 2.58
#